data_f2043d817aa49462eca4c5e618e67224
#
_entry.id   f2043d817aa49462eca4c5e618e67224
#
_cell.length_a   1.000
_cell.length_b   1.000
_cell.length_c   1.000
_cell.angle_alpha   90.00
_cell.angle_beta   90.00
_cell.angle_gamma   90.00
#
_symmetry.space_group_name_H-M   'P 1'
#
loop_
_entity.id
_entity.type
_entity.pdbx_description
1 polymer ?
#
loop_
_entity_poly.entity_id
_entity_poly.type
_entity_poly.pdbx_seq_one_letter_code
_entity_poly.pdbx_strand_id
1 'polypeptide(L)'
;VIDTRDVAVFLGLDVGKGEHHATGLKPDGKQVIDKPLPNSEPKMRAMLEKLTKKYGRVLLVVDQPASIGALPLAVARDAGCDVAYLPGLTMRRIADLYPGEGKTDARDAAIIADAARTMPHTLRSIELTDETVAELHMIVGFDDDLAGEVTRVANRLRGLLTQIHPHLERVLGPRIQHPAVLTLLERFGSPKSIRKAGRRRLITLLRPKAPRMAERLVEDI
;
A
#
# COMPACT_ATOMS: atom_id res chain seq x y z
N VAL A 1 -18.92 13.68 5.77
CA VAL A 1 -19.60 12.38 5.55
C VAL A 1 -20.14 12.39 4.13
N ILE A 2 -19.86 11.34 3.37
CA ILE A 2 -20.31 11.20 1.97
C ILE A 2 -21.80 10.92 1.96
N ASP A 3 -22.54 11.69 1.15
CA ASP A 3 -23.97 11.45 0.97
C ASP A 3 -24.20 10.31 -0.03
N THR A 4 -24.74 9.21 0.45
CA THR A 4 -25.00 8.01 -0.35
C THR A 4 -26.47 7.75 -0.63
N ARG A 5 -27.39 8.67 -0.23
CA ARG A 5 -28.84 8.45 -0.28
C ARG A 5 -29.38 8.15 -1.68
N ASP A 6 -28.85 8.85 -2.69
CA ASP A 6 -29.33 8.72 -4.09
C ASP A 6 -28.33 8.02 -5.00
N VAL A 7 -27.36 7.30 -4.43
CA VAL A 7 -26.39 6.52 -5.20
C VAL A 7 -27.07 5.31 -5.79
N ALA A 8 -27.05 5.22 -7.12
CA ALA A 8 -27.65 4.12 -7.86
C ALA A 8 -26.68 2.94 -8.06
N VAL A 9 -25.37 3.22 -8.10
CA VAL A 9 -24.31 2.20 -8.20
C VAL A 9 -23.13 2.57 -7.29
N PHE A 10 -22.77 1.66 -6.41
CA PHE A 10 -21.54 1.68 -5.62
C PHE A 10 -20.48 0.89 -6.39
N LEU A 11 -19.50 1.59 -6.95
CA LEU A 11 -18.46 1.01 -7.79
C LEU A 11 -17.14 0.92 -7.01
N GLY A 12 -16.80 -0.27 -6.56
CA GLY A 12 -15.51 -0.57 -5.96
C GLY A 12 -14.47 -0.84 -7.05
N LEU A 13 -13.31 -0.23 -6.91
CA LEU A 13 -12.19 -0.43 -7.82
C LEU A 13 -10.96 -0.83 -7.00
N ASP A 14 -10.52 -2.07 -7.17
CA ASP A 14 -9.20 -2.51 -6.74
C ASP A 14 -8.17 -2.05 -7.77
N VAL A 15 -7.24 -1.18 -7.33
CA VAL A 15 -6.34 -0.48 -8.24
C VAL A 15 -5.01 -1.21 -8.41
N GLY A 16 -4.65 -1.52 -9.66
CA GLY A 16 -3.39 -2.16 -10.05
C GLY A 16 -2.60 -1.32 -11.06
N LYS A 17 -1.32 -1.57 -11.19
CA LYS A 17 -0.42 -0.80 -12.09
C LYS A 17 -0.81 -0.91 -13.57
N GLY A 18 -1.15 -2.08 -14.04
CA GLY A 18 -1.50 -2.33 -15.45
C GLY A 18 -2.99 -2.52 -15.70
N GLU A 19 -3.67 -3.07 -14.73
CA GLU A 19 -5.07 -3.39 -14.78
C GLU A 19 -5.69 -3.21 -13.39
N HIS A 20 -6.92 -2.76 -13.35
CA HIS A 20 -7.76 -2.65 -12.16
C HIS A 20 -8.84 -3.74 -12.21
N HIS A 21 -9.52 -3.99 -11.11
CA HIS A 21 -10.76 -4.75 -11.12
C HIS A 21 -11.91 -3.88 -10.65
N ALA A 22 -13.01 -3.89 -11.40
CA ALA A 22 -14.19 -3.06 -11.13
C ALA A 22 -15.40 -3.94 -10.80
N THR A 23 -15.95 -3.77 -9.60
CA THR A 23 -17.19 -4.40 -9.16
C THR A 23 -18.22 -3.33 -8.77
N GLY A 24 -19.40 -3.37 -9.36
CA GLY A 24 -20.47 -2.42 -9.08
C GLY A 24 -21.71 -3.09 -8.50
N LEU A 25 -22.20 -2.53 -7.40
CA LEU A 25 -23.40 -3.01 -6.69
C LEU A 25 -24.48 -1.94 -6.66
N LYS A 26 -25.74 -2.36 -6.81
CA LYS A 26 -26.90 -1.52 -6.52
C LYS A 26 -27.13 -1.39 -5.01
N PRO A 27 -28.00 -0.46 -4.56
CA PRO A 27 -28.39 -0.36 -3.15
C PRO A 27 -28.94 -1.67 -2.55
N ASP A 28 -29.61 -2.48 -3.36
CA ASP A 28 -30.14 -3.81 -2.97
C ASP A 28 -29.09 -4.92 -2.93
N GLY A 29 -27.82 -4.60 -3.23
CA GLY A 29 -26.71 -5.54 -3.29
C GLY A 29 -26.58 -6.31 -4.60
N LYS A 30 -27.48 -6.08 -5.58
CA LYS A 30 -27.40 -6.74 -6.88
C LYS A 30 -26.19 -6.24 -7.67
N GLN A 31 -25.35 -7.17 -8.09
CA GLN A 31 -24.20 -6.90 -8.93
C GLN A 31 -24.60 -6.49 -10.35
N VAL A 32 -24.05 -5.39 -10.83
CA VAL A 32 -24.33 -4.83 -12.17
C VAL A 32 -23.12 -4.88 -13.09
N ILE A 33 -21.93 -4.95 -12.51
CA ILE A 33 -20.66 -5.08 -13.22
C ILE A 33 -19.66 -5.83 -12.33
N ASP A 34 -18.84 -6.66 -12.93
CA ASP A 34 -17.70 -7.35 -12.31
C ASP A 34 -16.76 -7.77 -13.42
N LYS A 35 -15.66 -7.05 -13.55
CA LYS A 35 -14.70 -7.31 -14.64
C LYS A 35 -13.37 -6.61 -14.42
N PRO A 36 -12.30 -7.14 -15.02
CA PRO A 36 -11.05 -6.41 -15.16
C PRO A 36 -11.24 -5.14 -15.99
N LEU A 37 -10.51 -4.10 -15.63
CA LEU A 37 -10.52 -2.79 -16.25
C LEU A 37 -9.07 -2.35 -16.52
N PRO A 38 -8.62 -2.33 -17.77
CA PRO A 38 -7.28 -1.84 -18.09
C PRO A 38 -7.04 -0.42 -17.59
N ASN A 39 -5.82 -0.13 -17.16
CA ASN A 39 -5.39 1.21 -16.73
C ASN A 39 -5.31 2.14 -17.96
N SER A 40 -6.47 2.51 -18.48
CA SER A 40 -6.66 3.28 -19.71
C SER A 40 -7.82 4.26 -19.56
N GLU A 41 -7.53 5.56 -19.64
CA GLU A 41 -8.54 6.60 -19.51
C GLU A 41 -9.75 6.38 -20.43
N PRO A 42 -9.61 6.14 -21.75
CA PRO A 42 -10.77 5.96 -22.63
C PRO A 42 -11.67 4.79 -22.21
N LYS A 43 -11.07 3.67 -21.73
CA LYS A 43 -11.84 2.50 -21.29
C LYS A 43 -12.55 2.74 -19.96
N MET A 44 -11.91 3.46 -19.03
CA MET A 44 -12.53 3.87 -17.75
C MET A 44 -13.70 4.81 -18.03
N ARG A 45 -13.49 5.85 -18.83
CA ARG A 45 -14.50 6.84 -19.22
C ARG A 45 -15.73 6.16 -19.84
N ALA A 46 -15.51 5.32 -20.85
CA ALA A 46 -16.60 4.61 -21.51
C ALA A 46 -17.40 3.71 -20.55
N MET A 47 -16.74 3.07 -19.57
CA MET A 47 -17.41 2.27 -18.56
C MET A 47 -18.27 3.15 -17.62
N LEU A 48 -17.70 4.24 -17.11
CA LEU A 48 -18.37 5.15 -16.19
C LEU A 48 -19.59 5.83 -16.85
N GLU A 49 -19.42 6.36 -18.05
CA GLU A 49 -20.52 6.95 -18.84
C GLU A 49 -21.66 5.95 -19.09
N LYS A 50 -21.31 4.69 -19.42
CA LYS A 50 -22.32 3.63 -19.58
C LYS A 50 -23.08 3.34 -18.30
N LEU A 51 -22.40 3.31 -17.14
CA LEU A 51 -23.03 3.09 -15.85
C LEU A 51 -23.91 4.28 -15.46
N THR A 52 -23.40 5.49 -15.58
CA THR A 52 -24.15 6.72 -15.26
C THR A 52 -25.38 6.87 -16.16
N LYS A 53 -25.24 6.64 -17.46
CA LYS A 53 -26.37 6.70 -18.42
C LYS A 53 -27.45 5.65 -18.13
N LYS A 54 -27.05 4.45 -17.67
CA LYS A 54 -28.00 3.35 -17.45
C LYS A 54 -28.66 3.37 -16.09
N TYR A 55 -27.91 3.78 -15.06
CA TYR A 55 -28.38 3.62 -13.68
C TYR A 55 -28.54 4.96 -12.95
N GLY A 56 -27.89 6.02 -13.38
CA GLY A 56 -27.89 7.32 -12.70
C GLY A 56 -26.61 7.54 -11.90
N ARG A 57 -26.74 8.08 -10.69
CA ARG A 57 -25.63 8.50 -9.83
C ARG A 57 -24.73 7.34 -9.44
N VAL A 58 -23.43 7.44 -9.75
CA VAL A 58 -22.41 6.45 -9.46
C VAL A 58 -21.44 7.01 -8.42
N LEU A 59 -21.13 6.23 -7.39
CA LEU A 59 -20.07 6.52 -6.43
C LEU A 59 -18.91 5.54 -6.70
N LEU A 60 -17.78 6.07 -7.20
CA LEU A 60 -16.54 5.30 -7.34
C LEU A 60 -15.74 5.35 -6.04
N VAL A 61 -15.33 4.18 -5.56
CA VAL A 61 -14.51 4.03 -4.35
C VAL A 61 -13.27 3.22 -4.66
N VAL A 62 -12.11 3.73 -4.23
CA VAL A 62 -10.81 3.05 -4.30
C VAL A 62 -10.26 2.84 -2.89
N ASP A 63 -9.32 1.92 -2.74
CA ASP A 63 -8.57 1.72 -1.47
C ASP A 63 -7.26 2.52 -1.42
N GLN A 64 -6.72 2.91 -2.57
CA GLN A 64 -5.48 3.69 -2.73
C GLN A 64 -5.73 4.93 -3.60
N PRO A 65 -6.05 6.08 -3.01
CA PRO A 65 -6.36 7.30 -3.78
C PRO A 65 -5.12 7.97 -4.38
N ALA A 66 -3.93 7.78 -3.78
CA ALA A 66 -2.67 8.29 -4.29
C ALA A 66 -2.05 7.34 -5.33
N SER A 67 -1.11 7.85 -6.11
CA SER A 67 -0.36 7.11 -7.13
C SER A 67 -1.27 6.39 -8.16
N ILE A 68 -1.49 5.10 -8.01
CA ILE A 68 -2.22 4.26 -8.98
C ILE A 68 -3.72 4.62 -9.05
N GLY A 69 -4.31 5.07 -7.96
CA GLY A 69 -5.73 5.46 -7.89
C GLY A 69 -6.03 6.86 -8.43
N ALA A 70 -5.02 7.70 -8.64
CA ALA A 70 -5.21 9.08 -9.06
C ALA A 70 -5.90 9.21 -10.42
N LEU A 71 -5.48 8.43 -11.42
CA LEU A 71 -6.09 8.46 -12.76
C LEU A 71 -7.57 8.02 -12.75
N PRO A 72 -7.95 6.86 -12.16
CA PRO A 72 -9.35 6.46 -12.04
C PRO A 72 -10.24 7.52 -11.37
N LEU A 73 -9.74 8.16 -10.31
CA LEU A 73 -10.48 9.20 -9.59
C LEU A 73 -10.68 10.46 -10.42
N ALA A 74 -9.64 10.91 -11.14
CA ALA A 74 -9.74 12.06 -12.04
C ALA A 74 -10.75 11.80 -13.16
N VAL A 75 -10.65 10.63 -13.83
CA VAL A 75 -11.57 10.23 -14.90
C VAL A 75 -13.02 10.11 -14.41
N ALA A 76 -13.23 9.58 -13.20
CA ALA A 76 -14.56 9.45 -12.61
C ALA A 76 -15.20 10.81 -12.33
N ARG A 77 -14.45 11.76 -11.78
CA ARG A 77 -14.94 13.12 -11.54
C ARG A 77 -15.32 13.84 -12.84
N ASP A 78 -14.43 13.75 -13.85
CA ASP A 78 -14.68 14.35 -15.14
C ASP A 78 -15.89 13.72 -15.86
N ALA A 79 -16.17 12.44 -15.59
CA ALA A 79 -17.38 11.76 -16.04
C ALA A 79 -18.64 12.05 -15.17
N GLY A 80 -18.55 12.96 -14.19
CA GLY A 80 -19.66 13.35 -13.33
C GLY A 80 -20.01 12.35 -12.24
N CYS A 81 -19.11 11.42 -11.89
CA CYS A 81 -19.28 10.49 -10.80
C CYS A 81 -18.80 11.09 -9.47
N ASP A 82 -19.46 10.72 -8.38
CA ASP A 82 -18.90 10.95 -7.05
C ASP A 82 -17.71 10.05 -6.80
N VAL A 83 -16.76 10.52 -5.99
CA VAL A 83 -15.55 9.77 -5.67
C VAL A 83 -15.29 9.75 -4.17
N ALA A 84 -14.80 8.61 -3.70
CA ALA A 84 -14.38 8.42 -2.32
C ALA A 84 -13.23 7.43 -2.24
N TYR A 85 -12.62 7.31 -1.06
CA TYR A 85 -11.70 6.22 -0.80
C TYR A 85 -12.01 5.50 0.51
N LEU A 86 -11.71 4.22 0.54
CA LEU A 86 -11.74 3.38 1.71
C LEU A 86 -10.30 3.21 2.22
N PRO A 87 -9.94 3.72 3.41
CA PRO A 87 -8.57 3.60 3.92
C PRO A 87 -8.10 2.14 3.95
N GLY A 88 -6.89 1.85 3.43
CA GLY A 88 -6.39 0.49 3.24
C GLY A 88 -6.37 -0.36 4.52
N LEU A 89 -6.12 0.24 5.70
CA LEU A 89 -6.24 -0.46 6.98
C LEU A 89 -7.68 -0.85 7.29
N THR A 90 -8.63 0.03 6.98
CA THR A 90 -10.08 -0.23 7.14
C THR A 90 -10.53 -1.32 6.18
N MET A 91 -10.08 -1.25 4.90
CA MET A 91 -10.37 -2.26 3.90
C MET A 91 -9.91 -3.66 4.35
N ARG A 92 -8.70 -3.78 4.90
CA ARG A 92 -8.18 -5.07 5.42
C ARG A 92 -9.04 -5.62 6.54
N ARG A 93 -9.43 -4.79 7.53
CA ARG A 93 -10.30 -5.20 8.64
C ARG A 93 -11.68 -5.62 8.17
N ILE A 94 -12.23 -4.95 7.16
CA ILE A 94 -13.51 -5.33 6.55
C ILE A 94 -13.36 -6.64 5.79
N ALA A 95 -12.25 -6.84 5.05
CA ALA A 95 -11.99 -8.09 4.32
C ALA A 95 -11.95 -9.33 5.23
N ASP A 96 -11.50 -9.18 6.47
CA ASP A 96 -11.50 -10.26 7.46
C ASP A 96 -12.91 -10.72 7.86
N LEU A 97 -13.95 -9.92 7.62
CA LEU A 97 -15.35 -10.28 7.89
C LEU A 97 -15.98 -11.13 6.78
N TYR A 98 -15.34 -11.18 5.61
CA TYR A 98 -15.85 -11.94 4.46
C TYR A 98 -15.22 -13.35 4.40
N PRO A 99 -16.03 -14.39 4.17
CA PRO A 99 -15.53 -15.76 4.11
C PRO A 99 -14.59 -15.97 2.91
N GLY A 100 -13.62 -16.85 3.09
CA GLY A 100 -12.63 -17.24 2.05
C GLY A 100 -11.25 -16.62 2.28
N GLU A 101 -10.20 -17.43 2.04
CA GLU A 101 -8.79 -17.05 2.28
C GLU A 101 -8.08 -16.53 1.02
N GLY A 102 -8.64 -16.73 -0.17
CA GLY A 102 -8.02 -16.33 -1.43
C GLY A 102 -8.08 -14.83 -1.66
N LYS A 103 -6.93 -14.17 -1.72
CA LYS A 103 -6.83 -12.77 -2.18
C LYS A 103 -6.94 -12.76 -3.70
N THR A 104 -7.97 -12.07 -4.23
CA THR A 104 -8.13 -11.79 -5.67
C THR A 104 -8.61 -10.36 -5.84
N ASP A 105 -8.19 -9.72 -6.91
CA ASP A 105 -8.56 -8.33 -7.23
C ASP A 105 -10.09 -8.19 -7.36
N ALA A 106 -10.78 -9.20 -7.88
CA ALA A 106 -12.24 -9.24 -7.97
C ALA A 106 -12.90 -9.25 -6.58
N ARG A 107 -12.37 -10.02 -5.64
CA ARG A 107 -12.85 -10.05 -4.26
C ARG A 107 -12.62 -8.72 -3.56
N ASP A 108 -11.45 -8.15 -3.72
CA ASP A 108 -11.09 -6.88 -3.10
C ASP A 108 -11.98 -5.75 -3.64
N ALA A 109 -12.23 -5.68 -4.96
CA ALA A 109 -13.17 -4.76 -5.58
C ALA A 109 -14.60 -4.94 -5.08
N ALA A 110 -15.06 -6.18 -4.90
CA ALA A 110 -16.39 -6.48 -4.38
C ALA A 110 -16.55 -6.04 -2.91
N ILE A 111 -15.53 -6.24 -2.08
CA ILE A 111 -15.49 -5.80 -0.68
C ILE A 111 -15.54 -4.27 -0.61
N ILE A 112 -14.77 -3.57 -1.46
CA ILE A 112 -14.78 -2.11 -1.53
C ILE A 112 -16.18 -1.61 -1.90
N ALA A 113 -16.83 -2.21 -2.91
CA ALA A 113 -18.19 -1.83 -3.32
C ALA A 113 -19.23 -2.08 -2.22
N ASP A 114 -19.15 -3.22 -1.54
CA ASP A 114 -20.09 -3.56 -0.47
C ASP A 114 -19.88 -2.73 0.79
N ALA A 115 -18.63 -2.42 1.15
CA ALA A 115 -18.31 -1.48 2.21
C ALA A 115 -18.86 -0.08 1.92
N ALA A 116 -18.74 0.39 0.68
CA ALA A 116 -19.28 1.67 0.25
C ALA A 116 -20.81 1.74 0.42
N ARG A 117 -21.49 0.63 0.13
CA ARG A 117 -22.94 0.49 0.23
C ARG A 117 -23.44 0.35 1.68
N THR A 118 -22.78 -0.48 2.48
CA THR A 118 -23.26 -0.88 3.82
C THR A 118 -22.65 -0.10 4.97
N MET A 119 -21.44 0.45 4.78
CA MET A 119 -20.65 1.15 5.78
C MET A 119 -20.12 2.52 5.28
N PRO A 120 -20.98 3.41 4.76
CA PRO A 120 -20.54 4.68 4.15
C PRO A 120 -19.78 5.60 5.13
N HIS A 121 -19.97 5.42 6.43
CA HIS A 121 -19.23 6.13 7.48
C HIS A 121 -17.72 5.80 7.52
N THR A 122 -17.32 4.69 6.90
CA THR A 122 -15.91 4.30 6.80
C THR A 122 -15.18 4.98 5.64
N LEU A 123 -15.93 5.55 4.70
CA LEU A 123 -15.39 6.25 3.55
C LEU A 123 -14.84 7.62 3.93
N ARG A 124 -13.88 8.08 3.15
CA ARG A 124 -13.33 9.44 3.23
C ARG A 124 -13.56 10.15 1.91
N SER A 125 -13.94 11.43 2.00
CA SER A 125 -14.00 12.30 0.82
C SER A 125 -12.61 12.61 0.32
N ILE A 126 -12.50 12.79 -1.00
CA ILE A 126 -11.28 13.21 -1.66
C ILE A 126 -11.51 14.65 -2.12
N GLU A 127 -10.99 15.60 -1.38
CA GLU A 127 -10.95 17.00 -1.78
C GLU A 127 -9.65 17.24 -2.55
N LEU A 128 -9.72 17.23 -3.88
CA LEU A 128 -8.63 17.69 -4.75
C LEU A 128 -8.94 19.16 -5.11
N THR A 129 -8.64 20.05 -4.19
CA THR A 129 -8.93 21.47 -4.37
C THR A 129 -7.83 22.26 -5.09
N ASP A 130 -6.61 21.67 -5.18
CA ASP A 130 -5.46 22.31 -5.82
C ASP A 130 -4.53 21.24 -6.39
N GLU A 131 -3.99 21.47 -7.60
CA GLU A 131 -3.01 20.61 -8.26
C GLU A 131 -1.77 20.38 -7.38
N THR A 132 -1.31 21.44 -6.70
CA THR A 132 -0.19 21.39 -5.75
C THR A 132 -0.48 20.44 -4.57
N VAL A 133 -1.70 20.43 -4.05
CA VAL A 133 -2.13 19.52 -2.97
C VAL A 133 -2.20 18.08 -3.47
N ALA A 134 -2.67 17.86 -4.71
CA ALA A 134 -2.68 16.54 -5.33
C ALA A 134 -1.26 15.98 -5.53
N GLU A 135 -0.33 16.82 -6.00
CA GLU A 135 1.09 16.46 -6.12
C GLU A 135 1.71 16.15 -4.74
N LEU A 136 1.41 16.95 -3.72
CA LEU A 136 1.89 16.72 -2.37
C LEU A 136 1.38 15.38 -1.81
N HIS A 137 0.10 15.07 -1.99
CA HIS A 137 -0.47 13.79 -1.57
C HIS A 137 0.17 12.61 -2.30
N MET A 138 0.51 12.77 -3.59
CA MET A 138 1.23 11.74 -4.34
C MET A 138 2.64 11.51 -3.75
N ILE A 139 3.39 12.57 -3.47
CA ILE A 139 4.74 12.48 -2.89
C ILE A 139 4.70 11.83 -1.50
N VAL A 140 3.75 12.24 -0.65
CA VAL A 140 3.57 11.65 0.69
C VAL A 140 3.17 10.17 0.57
N GLY A 141 2.31 9.81 -0.38
CA GLY A 141 1.95 8.41 -0.64
C GLY A 141 3.15 7.55 -1.04
N PHE A 142 4.04 8.06 -1.88
CA PHE A 142 5.30 7.38 -2.21
C PHE A 142 6.24 7.24 -1.02
N ASP A 143 6.35 8.27 -0.17
CA ASP A 143 7.18 8.22 1.03
C ASP A 143 6.69 7.13 2.01
N ASP A 144 5.38 7.06 2.24
CA ASP A 144 4.75 6.03 3.07
C ASP A 144 4.98 4.60 2.51
N ASP A 145 4.85 4.41 1.19
CA ASP A 145 5.11 3.14 0.53
C ASP A 145 6.57 2.71 0.69
N LEU A 146 7.52 3.62 0.48
CA LEU A 146 8.95 3.36 0.65
C LEU A 146 9.29 3.04 2.12
N ALA A 147 8.74 3.77 3.07
CA ALA A 147 8.90 3.50 4.50
C ALA A 147 8.37 2.10 4.87
N GLY A 148 7.21 1.72 4.30
CA GLY A 148 6.65 0.38 4.43
C GLY A 148 7.57 -0.71 3.85
N GLU A 149 8.17 -0.48 2.68
CA GLU A 149 9.12 -1.42 2.06
C GLU A 149 10.39 -1.59 2.89
N VAL A 150 10.97 -0.50 3.35
CA VAL A 150 12.14 -0.52 4.25
C VAL A 150 11.84 -1.37 5.49
N THR A 151 10.67 -1.19 6.09
CA THR A 151 10.25 -1.95 7.27
C THR A 151 10.10 -3.44 6.94
N ARG A 152 9.48 -3.80 5.81
CA ARG A 152 9.33 -5.20 5.38
C ARG A 152 10.68 -5.88 5.14
N VAL A 153 11.61 -5.19 4.45
CA VAL A 153 12.94 -5.72 4.18
C VAL A 153 13.75 -5.88 5.47
N ALA A 154 13.72 -4.88 6.36
CA ALA A 154 14.36 -4.94 7.66
C ALA A 154 13.86 -6.14 8.50
N ASN A 155 12.56 -6.37 8.53
CA ASN A 155 11.97 -7.51 9.24
C ASN A 155 12.36 -8.87 8.63
N ARG A 156 12.43 -8.96 7.28
CA ARG A 156 12.95 -10.17 6.60
C ARG A 156 14.41 -10.43 6.96
N LEU A 157 15.25 -9.39 6.95
CA LEU A 157 16.66 -9.51 7.30
C LEU A 157 16.85 -9.94 8.77
N ARG A 158 16.08 -9.38 9.69
CA ARG A 158 16.06 -9.81 11.09
C ARG A 158 15.62 -11.26 11.24
N GLY A 159 14.55 -11.65 10.53
CA GLY A 159 14.08 -13.04 10.52
C GLY A 159 15.14 -14.05 10.04
N LEU A 160 15.90 -13.70 8.98
CA LEU A 160 17.03 -14.50 8.51
C LEU A 160 18.14 -14.57 9.56
N LEU A 161 18.52 -13.46 10.17
CA LEU A 161 19.53 -13.45 11.24
C LEU A 161 19.08 -14.27 12.44
N THR A 162 17.82 -14.22 12.83
CA THR A 162 17.26 -15.04 13.90
C THR A 162 17.42 -16.53 13.62
N GLN A 163 17.21 -16.96 12.37
CA GLN A 163 17.35 -18.36 11.97
C GLN A 163 18.81 -18.84 11.92
N ILE A 164 19.70 -17.98 11.41
CA ILE A 164 21.10 -18.34 11.15
C ILE A 164 21.97 -18.13 12.41
N HIS A 165 21.77 -17.00 13.10
CA HIS A 165 22.61 -16.61 14.25
C HIS A 165 21.87 -15.65 15.20
N PRO A 166 21.06 -16.17 16.14
CA PRO A 166 20.23 -15.37 17.05
C PRO A 166 21.01 -14.35 17.91
N HIS A 167 22.25 -14.67 18.29
CA HIS A 167 23.10 -13.74 19.05
C HIS A 167 23.47 -12.52 18.25
N LEU A 168 23.80 -12.69 16.95
CA LEU A 168 24.11 -11.58 16.05
C LEU A 168 22.87 -10.73 15.79
N GLU A 169 21.69 -11.33 15.68
CA GLU A 169 20.42 -10.61 15.56
C GLU A 169 20.19 -9.69 16.77
N ARG A 170 20.40 -10.18 18.00
CA ARG A 170 20.23 -9.36 19.21
C ARG A 170 21.10 -8.11 19.21
N VAL A 171 22.30 -8.18 18.67
CA VAL A 171 23.24 -7.05 18.59
C VAL A 171 22.91 -6.11 17.43
N LEU A 172 22.67 -6.65 16.25
CA LEU A 172 22.50 -5.90 15.00
C LEU A 172 21.06 -5.52 14.73
N GLY A 173 20.08 -6.36 15.12
CA GLY A 173 18.67 -6.22 14.81
C GLY A 173 18.05 -4.88 15.21
N PRO A 174 18.32 -4.32 16.41
CA PRO A 174 17.82 -2.99 16.80
C PRO A 174 18.31 -1.85 15.89
N ARG A 175 19.39 -2.08 15.14
CA ARG A 175 20.04 -1.11 14.25
C ARG A 175 20.19 -1.63 12.82
N ILE A 176 19.32 -2.57 12.40
CA ILE A 176 19.47 -3.30 11.14
C ILE A 176 19.50 -2.38 9.92
N GLN A 177 18.82 -1.23 9.99
CA GLN A 177 18.77 -0.22 8.92
C GLN A 177 19.97 0.74 8.94
N HIS A 178 20.83 0.68 9.97
CA HIS A 178 21.96 1.60 10.07
C HIS A 178 23.02 1.28 8.99
N PRO A 179 23.56 2.29 8.24
CA PRO A 179 24.49 2.07 7.14
C PRO A 179 25.72 1.24 7.52
N ALA A 180 26.22 1.39 8.74
CA ALA A 180 27.35 0.60 9.22
C ALA A 180 27.00 -0.90 9.36
N VAL A 181 25.79 -1.21 9.87
CA VAL A 181 25.33 -2.60 10.02
C VAL A 181 25.13 -3.24 8.64
N LEU A 182 24.50 -2.52 7.72
CA LEU A 182 24.30 -3.01 6.35
C LEU A 182 25.66 -3.27 5.67
N THR A 183 26.61 -2.36 5.82
CA THR A 183 27.99 -2.55 5.28
C THR A 183 28.70 -3.76 5.89
N LEU A 184 28.51 -4.01 7.19
CA LEU A 184 29.06 -5.17 7.86
C LEU A 184 28.51 -6.47 7.26
N LEU A 185 27.19 -6.55 7.13
CA LEU A 185 26.50 -7.73 6.60
C LEU A 185 26.81 -7.97 5.12
N GLU A 186 26.85 -6.91 4.31
CA GLU A 186 27.22 -6.98 2.90
C GLU A 186 28.67 -7.48 2.72
N ARG A 187 29.58 -6.96 3.52
CA ARG A 187 31.02 -7.26 3.39
C ARG A 187 31.39 -8.68 3.84
N PHE A 188 30.77 -9.18 4.90
CA PHE A 188 31.19 -10.43 5.51
C PHE A 188 30.19 -11.59 5.33
N GLY A 189 28.96 -11.35 5.01
CA GLY A 189 27.95 -12.34 4.61
C GLY A 189 27.67 -13.49 5.60
N SER A 190 28.52 -13.70 6.62
CA SER A 190 28.34 -14.76 7.61
C SER A 190 29.02 -14.43 8.95
N PRO A 191 28.52 -14.96 10.07
CA PRO A 191 29.13 -14.81 11.40
C PRO A 191 30.57 -15.33 11.46
N LYS A 192 30.85 -16.41 10.77
CA LYS A 192 32.21 -16.98 10.67
C LYS A 192 33.19 -16.00 10.01
N SER A 193 32.76 -15.31 8.96
CA SER A 193 33.58 -14.30 8.26
C SER A 193 33.79 -13.07 9.13
N ILE A 194 32.79 -12.65 9.88
CA ILE A 194 32.89 -11.54 10.85
C ILE A 194 33.95 -11.89 11.90
N ARG A 195 33.84 -13.04 12.54
CA ARG A 195 34.83 -13.49 13.53
C ARG A 195 36.23 -13.57 12.97
N LYS A 196 36.40 -14.10 11.75
CA LYS A 196 37.72 -14.22 11.09
C LYS A 196 38.31 -12.84 10.76
N ALA A 197 37.49 -11.82 10.52
CA ALA A 197 37.99 -10.47 10.21
C ALA A 197 38.72 -9.82 11.37
N GLY A 198 38.33 -10.10 12.59
CA GLY A 198 38.90 -9.59 13.83
C GLY A 198 38.60 -8.12 14.10
N ARG A 199 38.67 -7.77 15.40
CA ARG A 199 38.27 -6.46 15.94
C ARG A 199 38.78 -5.26 15.17
N ARG A 200 40.07 -5.21 14.90
CA ARG A 200 40.73 -4.05 14.26
C ARG A 200 40.17 -3.76 12.86
N ARG A 201 39.95 -4.80 12.07
CA ARG A 201 39.43 -4.68 10.69
C ARG A 201 37.96 -4.26 10.69
N LEU A 202 37.15 -4.79 11.62
CA LEU A 202 35.77 -4.41 11.78
C LEU A 202 35.63 -2.94 12.18
N ILE A 203 36.39 -2.46 13.17
CA ILE A 203 36.40 -1.05 13.58
C ILE A 203 36.76 -0.15 12.40
N THR A 204 37.83 -0.50 11.66
CA THR A 204 38.26 0.28 10.47
C THR A 204 37.17 0.37 9.42
N LEU A 205 36.42 -0.72 9.19
CA LEU A 205 35.30 -0.75 8.23
C LEU A 205 34.12 0.11 8.68
N LEU A 206 33.78 0.06 9.98
CA LEU A 206 32.56 0.68 10.51
C LEU A 206 32.75 2.16 10.87
N ARG A 207 33.94 2.56 11.27
CA ARG A 207 34.25 3.92 11.75
C ARG A 207 33.82 5.05 10.79
N PRO A 208 33.99 4.96 9.46
CA PRO A 208 33.54 6.01 8.55
C PRO A 208 32.02 6.25 8.57
N LYS A 209 31.23 5.21 8.83
CA LYS A 209 29.76 5.27 8.85
C LYS A 209 29.16 5.36 10.26
N ALA A 210 29.95 5.06 11.29
CA ALA A 210 29.51 5.08 12.68
C ALA A 210 30.66 5.45 13.63
N PRO A 211 31.22 6.69 13.60
CA PRO A 211 32.41 7.07 14.35
C PRO A 211 32.27 6.85 15.87
N ARG A 212 31.08 7.13 16.43
CA ARG A 212 30.80 7.03 17.87
C ARG A 212 30.35 5.65 18.32
N MET A 213 29.94 4.79 17.39
CA MET A 213 29.29 3.50 17.70
C MET A 213 30.17 2.30 17.32
N ALA A 214 31.14 2.47 16.40
CA ALA A 214 31.88 1.38 15.79
C ALA A 214 32.59 0.48 16.81
N GLU A 215 33.25 1.06 17.80
CA GLU A 215 34.01 0.31 18.81
C GLU A 215 33.08 -0.52 19.68
N ARG A 216 32.02 0.10 20.21
CA ARG A 216 31.01 -0.56 21.04
C ARG A 216 30.28 -1.66 20.27
N LEU A 217 29.88 -1.38 19.02
CA LEU A 217 29.20 -2.38 18.19
C LEU A 217 30.08 -3.62 17.92
N VAL A 218 31.39 -3.42 17.73
CA VAL A 218 32.34 -4.53 17.54
C VAL A 218 32.62 -5.28 18.84
N GLU A 219 32.49 -4.66 20.02
CA GLU A 219 32.56 -5.32 21.31
C GLU A 219 31.34 -6.19 21.59
N ASP A 220 30.17 -5.74 21.14
CA ASP A 220 28.90 -6.46 21.31
C ASP A 220 28.75 -7.66 20.34
N ILE A 221 29.53 -7.75 19.24
CA ILE A 221 29.54 -8.81 18.23
C ILE A 221 30.46 -9.96 18.65
#